data_661cc54830dd165b8be71fc35b777487
#
_entry.id   661cc54830dd165b8be71fc35b777487
#
_cell.length_a   1.000
_cell.length_b   1.000
_cell.length_c   1.000
_cell.angle_alpha   90.00
_cell.angle_beta   90.00
_cell.angle_gamma   90.00
#
_symmetry.space_group_name_H-M   'P 1'
#
loop_
_entity.id
_entity.type
_entity.pdbx_description
1 polymer ?
#
loop_
_entity_poly.entity_id
_entity_poly.type
_entity_poly.pdbx_seq_one_letter_code
_entity_poly.pdbx_strand_id
1 'polypeptide(L)'
;MFIWEKNIKMPDNLYNELIDAIRNETSYYNRYDGSSGLTSATYENTQNEYFTSFFDDSFKIEGLYEFYGEVIKEMMGQLGMWNRSRYEFELWTQRYNIGTTSHEPHDHFSGCEIISFNHIIDATEKKCFYFQDDEENKIYPGKQDSGHFFAWPPWRVHGADKVTEPNVNRLIVAGNISLSEYYDLEDKRLVCQEPEKHCYVWRCFQL
;
A
#
# COMPACT_ATOMS: atom_id res chain seq x y z
N MET A 1 9.46 -12.02 -5.33
CA MET A 1 10.35 -11.24 -6.22
C MET A 1 9.51 -10.20 -6.92
N PHE A 2 10.06 -8.99 -7.14
CA PHE A 2 9.34 -7.91 -7.81
C PHE A 2 9.12 -8.22 -9.29
N ILE A 3 7.98 -7.79 -9.82
CA ILE A 3 7.70 -7.80 -11.27
C ILE A 3 8.14 -6.49 -11.92
N TRP A 4 8.22 -5.40 -11.13
CA TRP A 4 8.69 -4.10 -11.55
C TRP A 4 9.26 -3.34 -10.36
N GLU A 5 10.30 -2.55 -10.58
CA GLU A 5 10.88 -1.67 -9.57
C GLU A 5 11.50 -0.43 -10.21
N LYS A 6 11.41 0.70 -9.52
CA LYS A 6 12.00 1.96 -9.94
C LYS A 6 12.30 2.83 -8.72
N ASN A 7 13.34 3.65 -8.79
CA ASN A 7 13.56 4.69 -7.80
C ASN A 7 12.80 5.95 -8.24
N ILE A 8 11.84 6.39 -7.43
CA ILE A 8 10.94 7.50 -7.72
C ILE A 8 10.92 8.41 -6.48
N LYS A 9 11.36 9.65 -6.64
CA LYS A 9 11.24 10.63 -5.56
C LYS A 9 9.84 11.25 -5.61
N MET A 10 9.11 11.21 -4.50
CA MET A 10 7.89 11.99 -4.35
C MET A 10 8.22 13.50 -4.40
N PRO A 11 7.45 14.33 -5.13
CA PRO A 11 7.64 15.77 -5.12
C PRO A 11 7.55 16.36 -3.70
N ASP A 12 8.40 17.31 -3.38
CA ASP A 12 8.53 17.84 -2.02
C ASP A 12 7.22 18.51 -1.52
N ASN A 13 6.48 19.16 -2.40
CA ASN A 13 5.17 19.72 -2.07
C ASN A 13 4.15 18.64 -1.70
N LEU A 14 4.13 17.53 -2.44
CA LEU A 14 3.23 16.41 -2.18
C LEU A 14 3.63 15.66 -0.90
N TYR A 15 4.93 15.50 -0.65
CA TYR A 15 5.43 14.96 0.60
C TYR A 15 4.98 15.80 1.80
N ASN A 16 5.11 17.12 1.72
CA ASN A 16 4.69 18.02 2.80
C ASN A 16 3.18 17.96 3.03
N GLU A 17 2.37 17.94 1.96
CA GLU A 17 0.92 17.79 2.07
C GLU A 17 0.54 16.47 2.75
N LEU A 18 1.21 15.37 2.40
CA LEU A 18 1.00 14.07 3.02
C LEU A 18 1.34 14.08 4.51
N ILE A 19 2.48 14.66 4.89
CA ILE A 19 2.90 14.75 6.29
C ILE A 19 1.93 15.62 7.10
N ASP A 20 1.48 16.74 6.55
CA ASP A 20 0.54 17.64 7.22
C ASP A 20 -0.84 16.98 7.36
N ALA A 21 -1.30 16.25 6.36
CA ALA A 21 -2.53 15.48 6.44
C ALA A 21 -2.45 14.42 7.56
N ILE A 22 -1.36 13.64 7.63
CA ILE A 22 -1.16 12.65 8.69
C ILE A 22 -1.13 13.29 10.08
N ARG A 23 -0.49 14.43 10.23
CA ARG A 23 -0.42 15.14 11.54
C ARG A 23 -1.77 15.64 12.01
N ASN A 24 -2.63 16.05 11.10
CA ASN A 24 -3.94 16.59 11.41
C ASN A 24 -4.97 15.50 11.71
N GLU A 25 -4.70 14.27 11.33
CA GLU A 25 -5.59 13.13 11.50
C GLU A 25 -5.29 12.37 12.80
N THR A 26 -5.77 12.90 13.90
CA THR A 26 -5.62 12.27 15.21
C THR A 26 -6.60 11.12 15.49
N SER A 27 -7.67 11.01 14.69
CA SER A 27 -8.76 10.06 14.94
C SER A 27 -8.46 8.62 14.48
N TYR A 28 -7.47 8.42 13.62
CA TYR A 28 -7.17 7.12 13.01
C TYR A 28 -6.43 6.15 13.92
N TYR A 29 -5.68 6.67 14.84
CA TYR A 29 -4.88 5.86 15.75
C TYR A 29 -5.69 4.95 16.66
N ASN A 30 -6.98 5.25 16.85
CA ASN A 30 -7.86 4.55 17.78
C ASN A 30 -8.84 3.57 17.11
N ARG A 31 -8.86 3.48 15.77
CA ARG A 31 -9.86 2.64 15.08
C ARG A 31 -9.40 1.22 14.80
N TYR A 32 -8.12 0.96 14.95
CA TYR A 32 -7.56 -0.34 14.69
C TYR A 32 -7.64 -1.21 15.93
N ASP A 33 -8.57 -2.13 15.97
CA ASP A 33 -8.76 -3.08 17.07
C ASP A 33 -8.13 -4.46 16.83
N GLY A 34 -7.46 -4.64 15.69
CA GLY A 34 -6.85 -5.92 15.31
C GLY A 34 -7.83 -7.03 14.97
N SER A 35 -9.14 -6.77 15.06
CA SER A 35 -10.18 -7.80 14.91
C SER A 35 -10.54 -8.09 13.46
N SER A 36 -10.20 -7.20 12.55
CA SER A 36 -10.67 -7.29 11.15
C SER A 36 -9.88 -8.26 10.27
N GLY A 37 -8.74 -8.78 10.74
CA GLY A 37 -7.88 -9.67 9.93
C GLY A 37 -7.22 -9.04 8.71
N LEU A 38 -7.54 -7.78 8.40
CA LEU A 38 -7.10 -7.08 7.19
C LEU A 38 -5.83 -6.25 7.39
N THR A 39 -5.53 -5.85 8.60
CA THR A 39 -4.21 -5.36 8.95
C THR A 39 -3.78 -5.98 10.25
N SER A 40 -2.63 -6.53 10.26
CA SER A 40 -2.02 -7.18 11.41
C SER A 40 -1.01 -6.28 12.12
N ALA A 41 -0.92 -5.01 11.69
CA ALA A 41 -0.08 -4.06 12.39
C ALA A 41 -0.77 -3.57 13.66
N THR A 42 -0.15 -3.82 14.79
CA THR A 42 -0.55 -3.30 16.09
C THR A 42 0.53 -2.34 16.60
N TYR A 43 0.20 -1.53 17.56
CA TYR A 43 1.17 -0.68 18.25
C TYR A 43 0.98 -0.74 19.76
N GLU A 44 2.10 -0.67 20.46
CA GLU A 44 2.15 -0.82 21.91
C GLU A 44 1.91 0.49 22.65
N ASN A 45 1.92 1.62 21.93
CA ASN A 45 1.86 2.94 22.52
C ASN A 45 0.87 3.83 21.76
N THR A 46 0.05 4.57 22.47
CA THR A 46 -1.04 5.40 21.94
C THR A 46 -0.59 6.79 21.45
N GLN A 47 0.70 7.13 21.51
CA GLN A 47 1.19 8.45 21.17
C GLN A 47 1.74 8.53 19.75
N ASN A 48 0.88 8.52 18.73
CA ASN A 48 1.20 8.88 17.35
C ASN A 48 2.29 8.03 16.66
N GLU A 49 2.37 6.74 16.98
CA GLU A 49 3.46 5.90 16.49
C GLU A 49 3.12 5.09 15.25
N TYR A 50 1.83 4.88 15.02
CA TYR A 50 1.33 4.20 13.84
C TYR A 50 0.19 5.00 13.20
N PHE A 51 0.17 5.05 11.88
CA PHE A 51 -0.93 5.63 11.11
C PHE A 51 -1.22 4.74 9.90
N THR A 52 -2.48 4.55 9.57
CA THR A 52 -2.92 3.97 8.31
C THR A 52 -4.19 4.64 7.81
N SER A 53 -4.24 4.95 6.53
CA SER A 53 -5.46 5.39 5.86
C SER A 53 -6.24 4.26 5.18
N PHE A 54 -5.85 3.02 5.41
CA PHE A 54 -6.40 1.85 4.73
C PHE A 54 -7.93 1.70 4.85
N PHE A 55 -8.51 2.16 5.95
CA PHE A 55 -9.95 2.08 6.20
C PHE A 55 -10.68 3.42 6.09
N ASP A 56 -10.08 4.40 5.43
CA ASP A 56 -10.64 5.73 5.46
C ASP A 56 -10.70 6.43 4.09
N ASP A 57 -11.87 6.39 3.50
CA ASP A 57 -12.17 7.10 2.25
C ASP A 57 -12.09 8.61 2.38
N SER A 58 -12.15 9.15 3.58
CA SER A 58 -12.07 10.59 3.81
C SER A 58 -10.64 11.11 3.76
N PHE A 59 -9.64 10.23 3.98
CA PHE A 59 -8.24 10.58 3.82
C PHE A 59 -7.86 10.61 2.34
N LYS A 60 -8.13 11.74 1.69
CA LYS A 60 -7.89 11.94 0.26
C LYS A 60 -6.92 13.08 0.03
N ILE A 61 -5.82 12.76 -0.65
CA ILE A 61 -4.89 13.73 -1.20
C ILE A 61 -4.92 13.53 -2.71
N GLU A 62 -5.61 14.40 -3.43
CA GLU A 62 -5.81 14.25 -4.89
C GLU A 62 -4.49 14.17 -5.63
N GLY A 63 -3.48 14.94 -5.23
CA GLY A 63 -2.15 14.91 -5.80
C GLY A 63 -1.45 13.55 -5.68
N LEU A 64 -1.78 12.73 -4.67
CA LEU A 64 -1.27 11.35 -4.61
C LEU A 64 -1.85 10.49 -5.73
N TYR A 65 -3.16 10.58 -5.97
CA TYR A 65 -3.79 9.82 -7.04
C TYR A 65 -3.30 10.22 -8.41
N GLU A 66 -3.09 11.51 -8.66
CA GLU A 66 -2.51 12.01 -9.90
C GLU A 66 -1.08 11.47 -10.09
N PHE A 67 -0.25 11.63 -9.07
CA PHE A 67 1.15 11.18 -9.09
C PHE A 67 1.26 9.66 -9.33
N TYR A 68 0.55 8.86 -8.54
CA TYR A 68 0.59 7.40 -8.70
C TYR A 68 -0.10 6.93 -9.96
N GLY A 69 -1.12 7.63 -10.45
CA GLY A 69 -1.72 7.34 -11.74
C GLY A 69 -0.71 7.36 -12.89
N GLU A 70 0.20 8.34 -12.91
CA GLU A 70 1.26 8.40 -13.92
C GLU A 70 2.33 7.30 -13.72
N VAL A 71 2.74 7.04 -12.48
CA VAL A 71 3.68 5.95 -12.16
C VAL A 71 3.12 4.59 -12.58
N ILE A 72 1.85 4.34 -12.26
CA ILE A 72 1.18 3.08 -12.59
C ILE A 72 1.04 2.91 -14.10
N LYS A 73 0.66 3.95 -14.82
CA LYS A 73 0.60 3.91 -16.29
C LYS A 73 1.95 3.57 -16.92
N GLU A 74 3.02 4.21 -16.42
CA GLU A 74 4.38 3.89 -16.89
C GLU A 74 4.72 2.42 -16.62
N MET A 75 4.49 1.95 -15.40
CA MET A 75 4.73 0.55 -15.00
C MET A 75 3.95 -0.41 -15.88
N MET A 76 2.65 -0.21 -16.03
CA MET A 76 1.77 -1.07 -16.80
C MET A 76 2.17 -1.12 -18.28
N GLY A 77 2.56 0.03 -18.85
CA GLY A 77 3.09 0.11 -20.21
C GLY A 77 4.40 -0.69 -20.38
N GLN A 78 5.32 -0.60 -19.42
CA GLN A 78 6.59 -1.35 -19.44
C GLN A 78 6.38 -2.86 -19.25
N LEU A 79 5.38 -3.26 -18.48
CA LEU A 79 4.98 -4.66 -18.31
C LEU A 79 4.23 -5.22 -19.54
N GLY A 80 3.94 -4.40 -20.54
CA GLY A 80 3.21 -4.81 -21.73
C GLY A 80 1.74 -5.12 -21.48
N MET A 81 1.14 -4.50 -20.46
CA MET A 81 -0.26 -4.68 -20.14
C MET A 81 -1.15 -4.13 -21.25
N TRP A 82 -2.35 -4.68 -21.39
CA TRP A 82 -3.25 -4.32 -22.49
C TRP A 82 -3.70 -2.85 -22.39
N ASN A 83 -3.36 -2.07 -23.42
CA ASN A 83 -3.71 -0.66 -23.52
C ASN A 83 -5.19 -0.37 -23.81
N ARG A 84 -6.00 -1.39 -24.02
CA ARG A 84 -7.45 -1.28 -24.22
C ARG A 84 -8.25 -1.63 -22.99
N SER A 85 -7.61 -2.19 -21.96
CA SER A 85 -8.26 -2.52 -20.72
C SER A 85 -8.39 -1.29 -19.85
N ARG A 86 -9.48 -1.22 -19.11
CA ARG A 86 -9.64 -0.26 -18.02
C ARG A 86 -9.10 -0.90 -16.75
N TYR A 87 -8.36 -0.11 -16.01
CA TYR A 87 -7.81 -0.51 -14.73
C TYR A 87 -8.33 0.42 -13.65
N GLU A 88 -8.35 -0.09 -12.45
CA GLU A 88 -8.61 0.67 -11.24
C GLU A 88 -7.45 0.49 -10.28
N PHE A 89 -7.19 1.48 -9.47
CA PHE A 89 -6.23 1.36 -8.39
C PHE A 89 -6.74 2.06 -7.14
N GLU A 90 -6.34 1.53 -6.01
CA GLU A 90 -6.51 2.11 -4.70
C GLU A 90 -5.17 2.42 -4.07
N LEU A 91 -5.15 3.38 -3.16
CA LEU A 91 -3.98 3.80 -2.41
C LEU A 91 -4.30 3.87 -0.93
N TRP A 92 -3.35 3.52 -0.13
CA TRP A 92 -3.34 3.88 1.29
C TRP A 92 -1.93 4.24 1.74
N THR A 93 -1.85 5.07 2.77
CA THR A 93 -0.61 5.51 3.40
C THR A 93 -0.47 4.83 4.74
N GLN A 94 0.75 4.39 5.06
CA GLN A 94 1.08 3.86 6.38
C GLN A 94 2.37 4.48 6.90
N ARG A 95 2.33 4.86 8.18
CA ARG A 95 3.51 5.33 8.90
C ARG A 95 3.77 4.42 10.08
N TYR A 96 4.99 3.91 10.15
CA TYR A 96 5.47 3.06 11.23
C TYR A 96 6.59 3.76 11.95
N ASN A 97 6.41 4.02 13.23
CA ASN A 97 7.43 4.57 14.10
C ASN A 97 7.95 3.50 15.07
N ILE A 98 8.95 3.86 15.87
CA ILE A 98 9.37 3.03 16.98
C ILE A 98 8.17 2.74 17.89
N GLY A 99 8.02 1.48 18.32
CA GLY A 99 6.85 1.05 19.10
C GLY A 99 5.79 0.34 18.26
N THR A 100 5.72 0.57 16.94
CA THR A 100 4.87 -0.21 16.05
C THR A 100 5.34 -1.66 16.02
N THR A 101 4.44 -2.59 16.25
CA THR A 101 4.72 -4.03 16.12
C THR A 101 4.93 -4.43 14.67
N SER A 102 5.26 -5.69 14.43
CA SER A 102 5.36 -6.24 13.07
C SER A 102 4.02 -6.12 12.33
N HIS A 103 4.10 -6.03 11.02
CA HIS A 103 2.97 -6.27 10.14
C HIS A 103 3.02 -7.74 9.71
N GLU A 104 2.04 -8.50 10.19
CA GLU A 104 2.04 -9.96 9.99
C GLU A 104 1.97 -10.35 8.51
N PRO A 105 2.45 -11.56 8.16
CA PRO A 105 2.36 -12.06 6.79
C PRO A 105 0.92 -12.12 6.29
N HIS A 106 0.68 -11.55 5.12
CA HIS A 106 -0.60 -11.55 4.43
C HIS A 106 -0.41 -11.40 2.93
N ASP A 107 -1.44 -11.65 2.17
CA ASP A 107 -1.52 -11.32 0.74
C ASP A 107 -2.66 -10.33 0.48
N HIS A 108 -2.76 -9.86 -0.78
CA HIS A 108 -3.83 -8.95 -1.18
C HIS A 108 -4.78 -9.58 -2.21
N PHE A 109 -4.70 -10.89 -2.41
CA PHE A 109 -5.48 -11.54 -3.44
C PHE A 109 -6.90 -11.85 -2.97
N SER A 110 -7.84 -10.97 -3.29
CA SER A 110 -9.27 -11.18 -3.07
C SER A 110 -10.01 -11.68 -4.32
N GLY A 111 -9.30 -11.81 -5.44
CA GLY A 111 -9.81 -12.36 -6.69
C GLY A 111 -9.87 -11.38 -7.87
N CYS A 112 -9.69 -10.10 -7.64
CA CYS A 112 -9.72 -9.07 -8.68
C CYS A 112 -8.40 -8.28 -8.80
N GLU A 113 -7.57 -8.28 -7.80
CA GLU A 113 -6.28 -7.63 -7.85
C GLU A 113 -5.32 -8.37 -8.78
N ILE A 114 -4.60 -7.61 -9.59
CA ILE A 114 -3.60 -8.14 -10.54
C ILE A 114 -2.18 -7.76 -10.17
N ILE A 115 -1.99 -6.65 -9.48
CA ILE A 115 -0.70 -6.16 -9.01
C ILE A 115 -0.91 -5.48 -7.66
N SER A 116 -0.01 -5.78 -6.72
CA SER A 116 0.18 -4.99 -5.49
C SER A 116 1.48 -4.22 -5.58
N PHE A 117 1.55 -3.06 -4.95
CA PHE A 117 2.75 -2.24 -4.96
C PHE A 117 2.99 -1.53 -3.63
N ASN A 118 4.23 -1.11 -3.44
CA ASN A 118 4.64 -0.31 -2.31
C ASN A 118 5.67 0.73 -2.77
N HIS A 119 5.54 1.95 -2.28
CA HIS A 119 6.50 3.02 -2.45
C HIS A 119 7.03 3.42 -1.07
N ILE A 120 8.30 3.21 -0.83
CA ILE A 120 8.96 3.64 0.40
C ILE A 120 9.24 5.13 0.28
N ILE A 121 8.54 5.93 1.06
CA ILE A 121 8.72 7.39 1.10
C ILE A 121 9.86 7.73 2.05
N ASP A 122 9.76 7.26 3.30
CA ASP A 122 10.83 7.34 4.28
C ASP A 122 11.20 5.94 4.73
N ALA A 123 12.48 5.60 4.61
CA ALA A 123 13.00 4.30 4.98
C ALA A 123 13.59 4.32 6.39
N THR A 124 13.57 3.17 7.07
CA THR A 124 14.42 2.89 8.22
C THR A 124 15.81 2.44 7.74
N GLU A 125 16.83 2.54 8.59
CA GLU A 125 18.15 1.97 8.30
C GLU A 125 18.08 0.44 8.12
N LYS A 126 17.24 -0.21 8.92
CA LYS A 126 16.99 -1.64 8.84
C LYS A 126 15.94 -1.96 7.78
N LYS A 127 16.20 -2.96 6.95
CA LYS A 127 15.21 -3.50 6.03
C LYS A 127 14.10 -4.17 6.83
N CYS A 128 12.87 -3.66 6.66
CA CYS A 128 11.72 -4.15 7.42
C CYS A 128 10.75 -4.98 6.56
N PHE A 129 10.56 -4.60 5.30
CA PHE A 129 9.67 -5.32 4.40
C PHE A 129 10.28 -6.65 3.97
N TYR A 130 9.49 -7.71 3.97
CA TYR A 130 9.89 -9.04 3.52
C TYR A 130 8.77 -9.72 2.74
N PHE A 131 9.16 -10.65 1.87
CA PHE A 131 8.28 -11.69 1.36
C PHE A 131 8.44 -12.95 2.20
N GLN A 132 7.40 -13.78 2.19
CA GLN A 132 7.47 -15.11 2.80
C GLN A 132 7.53 -16.16 1.69
N ASP A 133 8.35 -17.17 1.86
CA ASP A 133 8.38 -18.34 0.99
C ASP A 133 7.43 -19.43 1.47
N ASP A 134 7.37 -20.54 0.74
CA ASP A 134 6.47 -21.68 1.05
C ASP A 134 6.86 -22.41 2.35
N GLU A 135 8.07 -22.16 2.88
CA GLU A 135 8.57 -22.67 4.16
C GLU A 135 8.43 -21.65 5.30
N GLU A 136 7.71 -20.55 5.04
CA GLU A 136 7.51 -19.42 5.95
C GLU A 136 8.78 -18.63 6.30
N ASN A 137 9.88 -18.79 5.54
CA ASN A 137 11.07 -17.99 5.76
C ASN A 137 10.90 -16.58 5.21
N LYS A 138 11.47 -15.61 5.93
CA LYS A 138 11.48 -14.19 5.51
C LYS A 138 12.57 -13.93 4.49
N ILE A 139 12.19 -13.42 3.34
CA ILE A 139 13.09 -13.02 2.25
C ILE A 139 13.05 -11.50 2.12
N TYR A 140 14.11 -10.84 2.55
CA TYR A 140 14.21 -9.38 2.49
C TYR A 140 14.73 -8.91 1.12
N PRO A 141 13.99 -8.08 0.39
CA PRO A 141 14.49 -7.45 -0.82
C PRO A 141 15.78 -6.66 -0.57
N GLY A 142 16.66 -6.67 -1.55
CA GLY A 142 17.98 -6.05 -1.45
C GLY A 142 17.94 -4.53 -1.25
N LYS A 143 16.97 -3.85 -1.88
CA LYS A 143 16.74 -2.42 -1.75
C LYS A 143 15.47 -2.16 -0.95
N GLN A 144 15.54 -1.21 -0.04
CA GLN A 144 14.40 -0.68 0.71
C GLN A 144 14.69 0.77 1.12
N ASP A 145 15.30 1.52 0.21
CA ASP A 145 15.67 2.92 0.44
C ASP A 145 14.50 3.84 0.15
N SER A 146 14.54 5.07 0.67
CA SER A 146 13.57 6.10 0.33
C SER A 146 13.53 6.35 -1.19
N GLY A 147 12.34 6.45 -1.73
CA GLY A 147 12.08 6.55 -3.17
C GLY A 147 11.97 5.20 -3.88
N HIS A 148 12.22 4.06 -3.23
CA HIS A 148 12.09 2.76 -3.88
C HIS A 148 10.61 2.38 -4.02
N PHE A 149 10.12 2.40 -5.26
CA PHE A 149 8.83 1.87 -5.66
C PHE A 149 9.03 0.47 -6.22
N PHE A 150 8.20 -0.47 -5.78
CA PHE A 150 8.24 -1.84 -6.26
C PHE A 150 6.85 -2.48 -6.28
N ALA A 151 6.64 -3.39 -7.22
CA ALA A 151 5.38 -4.07 -7.44
C ALA A 151 5.58 -5.59 -7.50
N TRP A 152 4.56 -6.33 -7.10
CA TRP A 152 4.57 -7.80 -7.06
C TRP A 152 3.18 -8.37 -7.32
N PRO A 153 3.07 -9.68 -7.63
CA PRO A 153 1.79 -10.34 -7.76
C PRO A 153 1.01 -10.34 -6.44
N PRO A 154 -0.30 -10.04 -6.43
CA PRO A 154 -1.07 -9.82 -5.21
C PRO A 154 -1.16 -11.05 -4.28
N TRP A 155 -1.01 -12.26 -4.81
CA TRP A 155 -0.99 -13.50 -4.02
C TRP A 155 0.34 -13.77 -3.30
N ARG A 156 1.34 -12.91 -3.47
CA ARG A 156 2.62 -13.07 -2.81
C ARG A 156 2.54 -12.63 -1.36
N VAL A 157 2.68 -13.59 -0.45
CA VAL A 157 2.67 -13.32 0.99
C VAL A 157 3.83 -12.41 1.36
N HIS A 158 3.55 -11.38 2.11
CA HIS A 158 4.53 -10.39 2.55
C HIS A 158 4.15 -9.81 3.91
N GLY A 159 5.09 -9.12 4.52
CA GLY A 159 4.91 -8.48 5.81
C GLY A 159 6.00 -7.46 6.10
N ALA A 160 5.99 -6.92 7.30
CA ALA A 160 7.04 -6.01 7.74
C ALA A 160 7.41 -6.24 9.20
N ASP A 161 8.71 -6.20 9.49
CA ASP A 161 9.22 -6.27 10.84
C ASP A 161 8.95 -4.97 11.61
N LYS A 162 9.01 -5.10 12.93
CA LYS A 162 8.95 -3.97 13.86
C LYS A 162 10.04 -2.93 13.55
N VAL A 163 9.65 -1.67 13.61
CA VAL A 163 10.60 -0.55 13.60
C VAL A 163 11.25 -0.44 14.97
N THR A 164 12.56 -0.51 15.01
CA THR A 164 13.35 -0.49 16.25
C THR A 164 14.29 0.70 16.39
N GLU A 165 14.53 1.43 15.29
CA GLU A 165 15.40 2.60 15.31
C GLU A 165 14.68 3.82 15.92
N PRO A 166 15.30 4.50 16.88
CA PRO A 166 14.74 5.72 17.43
C PRO A 166 14.75 6.86 16.40
N ASN A 167 13.74 7.70 16.42
CA ASN A 167 13.61 8.90 15.59
C ASN A 167 13.53 8.67 14.07
N VAL A 168 13.29 7.45 13.63
CA VAL A 168 13.08 7.14 12.22
C VAL A 168 11.63 6.73 12.00
N ASN A 169 11.01 7.37 11.05
CA ASN A 169 9.66 7.02 10.59
C ASN A 169 9.77 6.22 9.30
N ARG A 170 9.21 5.04 9.29
CA ARG A 170 8.98 4.36 8.01
C ARG A 170 7.62 4.82 7.48
N LEU A 171 7.67 5.56 6.40
CA LEU A 171 6.48 6.04 5.68
C LEU A 171 6.40 5.35 4.33
N ILE A 172 5.26 4.76 4.05
CA ILE A 172 4.98 4.12 2.76
C ILE A 172 3.66 4.58 2.19
N VAL A 173 3.55 4.52 0.87
CA VAL A 173 2.27 4.48 0.16
C VAL A 173 2.18 3.12 -0.52
N ALA A 174 1.14 2.39 -0.22
CA ALA A 174 0.86 1.09 -0.81
C ALA A 174 -0.43 1.13 -1.61
N GLY A 175 -0.66 0.13 -2.43
CA GLY A 175 -1.88 0.04 -3.21
C GLY A 175 -2.01 -1.25 -4.00
N ASN A 176 -3.21 -1.42 -4.56
CA ASN A 176 -3.56 -2.51 -5.46
C ASN A 176 -4.06 -1.98 -6.79
N ILE A 177 -3.88 -2.76 -7.82
CA ILE A 177 -4.39 -2.52 -9.17
C ILE A 177 -5.27 -3.69 -9.56
N SER A 178 -6.45 -3.39 -10.08
CA SER A 178 -7.45 -4.36 -10.57
C SER A 178 -7.85 -4.06 -12.01
N LEU A 179 -8.41 -5.05 -12.69
CA LEU A 179 -9.08 -4.86 -13.96
C LEU A 179 -10.49 -4.33 -13.73
N SER A 180 -10.75 -3.08 -14.17
CA SER A 180 -12.08 -2.47 -14.06
C SER A 180 -13.15 -3.20 -14.91
N GLU A 181 -12.75 -3.79 -16.04
CA GLU A 181 -13.65 -4.54 -16.91
C GLU A 181 -14.26 -5.77 -16.24
N TYR A 182 -13.64 -6.27 -15.21
CA TYR A 182 -14.20 -7.32 -14.37
C TYR A 182 -15.49 -6.88 -13.68
N TYR A 183 -15.65 -5.59 -13.40
CA TYR A 183 -16.84 -5.04 -12.75
C TYR A 183 -18.01 -4.82 -13.70
N ASP A 184 -17.77 -4.83 -15.02
CA ASP A 184 -18.80 -4.63 -16.05
C ASP A 184 -19.48 -5.93 -16.51
N LEU A 185 -19.05 -7.09 -16.01
CA LEU A 185 -19.76 -8.33 -16.25
C LEU A 185 -21.15 -8.30 -15.59
N GLU A 186 -22.12 -8.95 -16.21
CA GLU A 186 -23.54 -8.95 -15.79
C GLU A 186 -23.75 -9.35 -14.33
N ASP A 187 -22.79 -10.04 -13.75
CA ASP A 187 -22.79 -10.37 -12.32
C ASP A 187 -21.69 -9.61 -11.55
N LYS A 188 -21.93 -8.32 -11.38
CA LYS A 188 -21.04 -7.39 -10.64
C LYS A 188 -20.74 -7.82 -9.20
N ARG A 189 -21.42 -8.82 -8.67
CA ARG A 189 -21.26 -9.30 -7.29
C ARG A 189 -20.13 -10.30 -7.13
N LEU A 190 -19.63 -10.87 -8.22
CA LEU A 190 -18.56 -11.87 -8.14
C LEU A 190 -17.17 -11.28 -7.96
N VAL A 191 -16.98 -10.02 -8.30
CA VAL A 191 -15.66 -9.40 -8.38
C VAL A 191 -15.23 -8.76 -7.08
N CYS A 192 -16.15 -8.19 -6.35
CA CYS A 192 -15.91 -7.76 -4.98
C CYS A 192 -16.99 -8.38 -4.11
N GLN A 193 -16.63 -9.43 -3.37
CA GLN A 193 -17.61 -10.20 -2.60
C GLN A 193 -18.29 -9.36 -1.51
N GLU A 194 -17.71 -8.24 -1.10
CA GLU A 194 -18.27 -7.36 -0.09
C GLU A 194 -17.83 -5.90 -0.28
N PRO A 195 -18.25 -5.21 -1.37
CA PRO A 195 -17.86 -3.83 -1.61
C PRO A 195 -18.28 -2.87 -0.47
N GLU A 196 -19.29 -3.25 0.30
CA GLU A 196 -19.80 -2.45 1.42
C GLU A 196 -18.89 -2.49 2.66
N LYS A 197 -18.00 -3.47 2.75
CA LYS A 197 -17.06 -3.62 3.87
C LYS A 197 -15.69 -3.04 3.62
N HIS A 198 -15.39 -2.67 2.38
CA HIS A 198 -14.10 -2.13 1.99
C HIS A 198 -14.23 -0.65 1.68
N CYS A 199 -13.72 0.17 2.56
CA CYS A 199 -13.67 1.62 2.41
C CYS A 199 -12.58 2.06 1.41
N TYR A 200 -12.56 1.50 0.21
CA TYR A 200 -11.54 1.81 -0.77
C TYR A 200 -11.99 2.89 -1.75
N VAL A 201 -11.12 3.81 -2.02
CA VAL A 201 -11.29 4.77 -3.10
C VAL A 201 -10.53 4.26 -4.32
N TRP A 202 -11.27 3.66 -5.23
CA TRP A 202 -10.73 3.22 -6.50
C TRP A 202 -10.71 4.35 -7.52
N ARG A 203 -9.64 4.43 -8.29
CA ARG A 203 -9.49 5.36 -9.41
C ARG A 203 -9.34 4.60 -10.71
N CYS A 204 -10.29 4.81 -11.62
CA CYS A 204 -10.21 4.23 -12.95
C CYS A 204 -9.20 4.96 -13.82
N PHE A 205 -8.48 4.21 -14.64
CA PHE A 205 -7.63 4.75 -15.67
C PHE A 205 -7.58 3.80 -16.88
N GLN A 206 -7.20 4.36 -18.02
CA GLN A 206 -6.95 3.61 -19.25
C GLN A 206 -5.51 3.88 -19.70
N LEU A 207 -4.83 2.81 -20.14
CA LEU A 207 -3.50 2.90 -20.73
C LEU A 207 -3.52 3.52 -22.12
#